data_b84d54972524d31f02302df58800e86a
#
_entry.id   b84d54972524d31f02302df58800e86a
#
_cell.length_a   1.000
_cell.length_b   1.000
_cell.length_c   1.000
_cell.angle_alpha   90.00
_cell.angle_beta   90.00
_cell.angle_gamma   90.00
#
_symmetry.space_group_name_H-M   'P 1'
#
loop_
_entity.id
_entity.type
_entity.pdbx_description
1 polymer ?
#
loop_
_entity_poly.entity_id
_entity_poly.type
_entity_poly.pdbx_seq_one_letter_code
_entity_poly.pdbx_strand_id
1 'polypeptide(L)'
;LDQAELDRLQEAHNQDPGARTAHIFLAREVTRLVHGEVGVEAAERITDALFSDRLDKLSQGDLQQLALDGMPATKVETETVGILDILVESGLAVTPRGEVTKGQARKLIKSNAVSVNGEKINSEDTLLGKHNAMHDRYHVIRKGKKQHHLVVIH
;
A
#
# COMPACT_ATOMS: atom_id res chain seq x y z
N LEU A 1 -8.91 -22.95 -17.68
CA LEU A 1 -8.01 -23.95 -17.09
C LEU A 1 -8.26 -25.32 -17.71
N ASP A 2 -7.24 -25.94 -18.24
CA ASP A 2 -7.33 -27.33 -18.66
C ASP A 2 -6.97 -28.29 -17.50
N GLN A 3 -7.23 -29.58 -17.69
CA GLN A 3 -6.98 -30.59 -16.66
C GLN A 3 -5.49 -30.71 -16.30
N ALA A 4 -4.60 -30.55 -17.27
CA ALA A 4 -3.17 -30.61 -17.06
C ALA A 4 -2.64 -29.47 -16.20
N GLU A 5 -3.20 -28.28 -16.36
CA GLU A 5 -2.87 -27.12 -15.51
C GLU A 5 -3.36 -27.30 -14.08
N LEU A 6 -4.56 -27.84 -13.89
CA LEU A 6 -5.10 -28.16 -12.57
C LEU A 6 -4.24 -29.23 -11.86
N ASP A 7 -3.83 -30.26 -12.55
CA ASP A 7 -2.99 -31.32 -12.00
C ASP A 7 -1.63 -30.77 -11.57
N ARG A 8 -1.01 -29.89 -12.36
CA ARG A 8 0.26 -29.22 -12.00
C ARG A 8 0.12 -28.35 -10.77
N LEU A 9 -0.97 -27.59 -10.66
CA LEU A 9 -1.23 -26.74 -9.51
C LEU A 9 -1.45 -27.57 -8.25
N GLN A 10 -2.18 -28.65 -8.36
CA GLN A 10 -2.42 -29.55 -7.23
C GLN A 10 -1.14 -30.24 -6.78
N GLU A 11 -0.31 -30.66 -7.71
CA GLU A 11 1.00 -31.25 -7.41
C GLU A 11 1.92 -30.24 -6.72
N ALA A 12 2.01 -29.01 -7.24
CA ALA A 12 2.79 -27.94 -6.65
C ALA A 12 2.31 -27.58 -5.23
N HIS A 13 0.99 -27.55 -5.01
CA HIS A 13 0.41 -27.33 -3.70
C HIS A 13 0.72 -28.44 -2.72
N ASN A 14 0.68 -29.69 -3.17
CA ASN A 14 1.01 -30.86 -2.33
C ASN A 14 2.48 -30.92 -1.96
N GLN A 15 3.37 -30.46 -2.84
CA GLN A 15 4.82 -30.40 -2.58
C GLN A 15 5.18 -29.28 -1.59
N ASP A 16 4.56 -28.11 -1.70
CA ASP A 16 4.80 -27.00 -0.79
C ASP A 16 3.51 -26.18 -0.55
N PRO A 17 2.66 -26.61 0.38
CA PRO A 17 1.43 -25.88 0.72
C PRO A 17 1.69 -24.47 1.23
N GLY A 18 2.86 -24.20 1.82
CA GLY A 18 3.25 -22.89 2.33
C GLY A 18 3.54 -21.85 1.24
N ALA A 19 3.89 -22.29 0.04
CA ALA A 19 4.15 -21.39 -1.10
C ALA A 19 2.88 -20.72 -1.65
N ARG A 20 1.70 -21.23 -1.33
CA ARG A 20 0.41 -20.69 -1.78
C ARG A 20 0.28 -20.55 -3.30
N THR A 21 0.94 -21.40 -4.06
CA THR A 21 1.03 -21.37 -5.53
C THR A 21 -0.35 -21.36 -6.19
N ALA A 22 -1.27 -22.22 -5.72
CA ALA A 22 -2.62 -22.29 -6.26
C ALA A 22 -3.42 -20.99 -6.02
N HIS A 23 -3.25 -20.36 -4.86
CA HIS A 23 -3.91 -19.09 -4.55
C HIS A 23 -3.39 -17.95 -5.42
N ILE A 24 -2.08 -17.89 -5.63
CA ILE A 24 -1.45 -16.88 -6.50
C ILE A 24 -1.92 -17.05 -7.94
N PHE A 25 -1.93 -18.27 -8.43
CA PHE A 25 -2.40 -18.57 -9.78
C PHE A 25 -3.87 -18.17 -9.98
N LEU A 26 -4.73 -18.54 -9.04
CA LEU A 26 -6.16 -18.19 -9.11
C LEU A 26 -6.38 -16.69 -9.08
N ALA A 27 -5.70 -15.97 -8.19
CA ALA A 27 -5.78 -14.51 -8.12
C ALA A 27 -5.34 -13.86 -9.45
N ARG A 28 -4.27 -14.36 -10.06
CA ARG A 28 -3.76 -13.89 -11.34
C ARG A 28 -4.77 -14.12 -12.47
N GLU A 29 -5.38 -15.30 -12.53
CA GLU A 29 -6.38 -15.63 -13.55
C GLU A 29 -7.65 -14.79 -13.41
N VAL A 30 -8.12 -14.57 -12.19
CA VAL A 30 -9.28 -13.69 -11.93
C VAL A 30 -8.96 -12.25 -12.38
N THR A 31 -7.78 -11.73 -12.06
CA THR A 31 -7.35 -10.40 -12.47
C THR A 31 -7.26 -10.29 -13.99
N ARG A 32 -6.74 -11.31 -14.65
CA ARG A 32 -6.65 -11.37 -16.11
C ARG A 32 -8.04 -11.34 -16.77
N LEU A 33 -8.99 -12.07 -16.23
CA LEU A 33 -10.36 -12.09 -16.74
C LEU A 33 -11.07 -10.75 -16.61
N VAL A 34 -10.80 -10.03 -15.51
CA VAL A 34 -11.47 -8.75 -15.19
C VAL A 34 -10.75 -7.56 -15.86
N HIS A 35 -9.41 -7.52 -15.81
CA HIS A 35 -8.59 -6.37 -16.20
C HIS A 35 -7.67 -6.61 -17.43
N GLY A 36 -7.61 -7.84 -17.96
CA GLY A 36 -6.70 -8.21 -19.03
C GLY A 36 -5.25 -8.36 -18.59
N GLU A 37 -4.35 -8.64 -19.53
CA GLU A 37 -2.90 -8.84 -19.26
C GLU A 37 -2.24 -7.59 -18.65
N VAL A 38 -2.54 -6.41 -19.18
CA VAL A 38 -1.99 -5.15 -18.68
C VAL A 38 -2.38 -4.92 -17.23
N GLY A 39 -3.61 -5.29 -16.85
CA GLY A 39 -4.08 -5.21 -15.47
C GLY A 39 -3.34 -6.18 -14.53
N VAL A 40 -2.99 -7.37 -15.01
CA VAL A 40 -2.20 -8.35 -14.23
C VAL A 40 -0.79 -7.82 -13.97
N GLU A 41 -0.12 -7.31 -14.98
CA GLU A 41 1.23 -6.75 -14.85
C GLU A 41 1.25 -5.55 -13.90
N ALA A 42 0.25 -4.67 -14.01
CA ALA A 42 0.11 -3.52 -13.11
C ALA A 42 -0.11 -3.97 -11.65
N ALA A 43 -0.98 -4.95 -11.42
CA ALA A 43 -1.25 -5.47 -10.08
C ALA A 43 -0.01 -6.13 -9.45
N GLU A 44 0.74 -6.89 -10.21
CA GLU A 44 1.99 -7.52 -9.75
C GLU A 44 3.05 -6.45 -9.41
N ARG A 45 3.23 -5.46 -10.26
CA ARG A 45 4.18 -4.35 -10.05
C ARG A 45 3.82 -3.54 -8.79
N ILE A 46 2.55 -3.23 -8.61
CA ILE A 46 2.05 -2.50 -7.44
C ILE A 46 2.27 -3.33 -6.17
N THR A 47 1.93 -4.59 -6.18
CA THR A 47 2.11 -5.49 -5.04
C THR A 47 3.59 -5.58 -4.65
N ASP A 48 4.46 -5.81 -5.61
CA ASP A 48 5.91 -5.87 -5.39
C ASP A 48 6.45 -4.56 -4.80
N ALA A 49 6.04 -3.43 -5.33
CA ALA A 49 6.47 -2.12 -4.84
C ALA A 49 6.03 -1.87 -3.39
N LEU A 50 4.81 -2.24 -3.04
CA LEU A 50 4.28 -2.07 -1.68
C LEU A 50 5.01 -2.93 -0.66
N PHE A 51 5.36 -4.17 -1.01
CA PHE A 51 6.05 -5.08 -0.08
C PHE A 51 7.56 -4.92 -0.04
N SER A 52 8.17 -4.40 -1.10
CA SER A 52 9.63 -4.21 -1.17
C SER A 52 10.10 -2.79 -0.82
N ASP A 53 9.19 -1.90 -0.47
CA ASP A 53 9.45 -0.46 -0.25
C ASP A 53 10.01 0.28 -1.48
N ARG A 54 9.80 -0.27 -2.67
CA ARG A 54 10.25 0.32 -3.95
C ARG A 54 9.13 1.13 -4.60
N LEU A 55 8.54 2.02 -3.85
CA LEU A 55 7.41 2.84 -4.27
C LEU A 55 7.76 3.83 -5.38
N ASP A 56 9.02 4.17 -5.54
CA ASP A 56 9.55 5.00 -6.62
C ASP A 56 9.30 4.43 -8.02
N LYS A 57 9.06 3.12 -8.12
CA LYS A 57 8.73 2.44 -9.37
C LYS A 57 7.27 2.57 -9.79
N LEU A 58 6.40 3.04 -8.90
CA LEU A 58 4.99 3.24 -9.20
C LEU A 58 4.78 4.47 -10.06
N SER A 59 3.99 4.32 -11.14
CA SER A 59 3.56 5.43 -11.97
C SER A 59 2.36 6.16 -11.33
N GLN A 60 2.07 7.34 -11.83
CA GLN A 60 0.86 8.08 -11.41
C GLN A 60 -0.41 7.25 -11.64
N GLY A 61 -0.49 6.54 -12.77
CA GLY A 61 -1.60 5.65 -13.07
C GLY A 61 -1.72 4.49 -12.08
N ASP A 62 -0.60 3.92 -11.64
CA ASP A 62 -0.59 2.86 -10.62
C ASP A 62 -1.15 3.36 -9.29
N LEU A 63 -0.75 4.55 -8.86
CA LEU A 63 -1.24 5.17 -7.62
C LEU A 63 -2.73 5.53 -7.71
N GLN A 64 -3.18 6.01 -8.85
CA GLN A 64 -4.59 6.25 -9.13
C GLN A 64 -5.40 4.96 -9.04
N GLN A 65 -4.87 3.88 -9.61
CA GLN A 65 -5.50 2.57 -9.58
C GLN A 65 -5.62 2.03 -8.14
N LEU A 66 -4.60 2.22 -7.31
CA LEU A 66 -4.66 1.86 -5.88
C LEU A 66 -5.82 2.54 -5.16
N ALA A 67 -6.05 3.82 -5.43
CA ALA A 67 -7.16 4.56 -4.84
C ALA A 67 -8.52 4.02 -5.31
N LEU A 68 -8.62 3.60 -6.57
CA LEU A 68 -9.83 3.02 -7.14
C LEU A 68 -10.08 1.59 -6.65
N ASP A 69 -9.03 0.82 -6.40
CA ASP A 69 -9.13 -0.57 -5.95
C ASP A 69 -9.42 -0.71 -4.45
N GLY A 70 -9.66 0.40 -3.77
CA GLY A 70 -10.12 0.41 -2.39
C GLY A 70 -9.03 0.58 -1.33
N MET A 71 -7.81 0.96 -1.70
CA MET A 71 -6.83 1.40 -0.71
C MET A 71 -7.38 2.65 0.01
N PRO A 72 -7.38 2.67 1.35
CA PRO A 72 -7.82 3.85 2.08
C PRO A 72 -7.03 5.08 1.63
N ALA A 73 -7.71 6.14 1.28
CA ALA A 73 -7.10 7.36 0.78
C ALA A 73 -7.66 8.59 1.50
N THR A 74 -6.80 9.56 1.76
CA THR A 74 -7.16 10.87 2.30
C THR A 74 -6.78 11.94 1.28
N LYS A 75 -7.72 12.82 0.97
CA LYS A 75 -7.47 13.97 0.10
C LYS A 75 -7.10 15.18 0.95
N VAL A 76 -6.03 15.85 0.57
CA VAL A 76 -5.52 17.04 1.23
C VAL A 76 -5.63 18.23 0.26
N GLU A 77 -6.35 19.24 0.67
CA GLU A 77 -6.57 20.45 -0.15
C GLU A 77 -5.56 21.56 0.14
N THR A 78 -4.65 21.33 1.09
CA THR A 78 -3.59 22.28 1.43
C THR A 78 -2.29 21.91 0.74
N GLU A 79 -1.42 22.89 0.55
CA GLU A 79 -0.11 22.66 -0.08
C GLU A 79 0.78 21.73 0.76
N THR A 80 0.63 21.77 2.07
CA THR A 80 1.37 20.90 3.00
C THR A 80 0.47 20.47 4.16
N VAL A 81 0.78 19.31 4.73
CA VAL A 81 0.11 18.76 5.90
C VAL A 81 1.16 18.11 6.83
N GLY A 82 0.99 18.28 8.12
CA GLY A 82 1.86 17.65 9.10
C GLY A 82 1.64 16.14 9.18
N ILE A 83 2.71 15.37 9.39
CA ILE A 83 2.62 13.90 9.50
C ILE A 83 1.70 13.47 10.65
N LEU A 84 1.71 14.19 11.78
CA LEU A 84 0.83 13.90 12.91
C LEU A 84 -0.64 14.08 12.53
N ASP A 85 -0.95 15.15 11.81
CA ASP A 85 -2.32 15.46 11.42
C ASP A 85 -2.84 14.42 10.44
N ILE A 86 -2.02 14.01 9.46
CA ILE A 86 -2.42 13.00 8.49
C ILE A 86 -2.57 11.61 9.12
N LEU A 87 -1.75 11.25 10.09
CA LEU A 87 -1.88 9.99 10.82
C LEU A 87 -3.18 9.94 11.64
N VAL A 88 -3.60 11.06 12.21
CA VAL A 88 -4.88 11.18 12.91
C VAL A 88 -6.05 11.14 11.92
N GLU A 89 -5.99 11.93 10.86
CA GLU A 89 -7.05 12.02 9.85
C GLU A 89 -7.27 10.70 9.10
N SER A 90 -6.18 9.99 8.79
CA SER A 90 -6.24 8.68 8.12
C SER A 90 -6.73 7.55 9.02
N GLY A 91 -6.78 7.77 10.34
CA GLY A 91 -7.13 6.73 11.30
C GLY A 91 -6.01 5.71 11.57
N LEU A 92 -4.79 5.95 11.11
CA LEU A 92 -3.65 5.07 11.37
C LEU A 92 -3.15 5.15 12.81
N ALA A 93 -3.32 6.30 13.47
CA ALA A 93 -2.91 6.53 14.85
C ALA A 93 -3.96 6.06 15.87
N VAL A 94 -4.40 4.81 15.74
CA VAL A 94 -5.41 4.20 16.60
C VAL A 94 -4.76 3.58 17.82
N THR A 95 -5.28 3.91 19.03
CA THR A 95 -4.87 3.27 20.28
C THR A 95 -5.47 1.86 20.38
N PRO A 96 -4.96 1.00 21.30
CA PRO A 96 -5.58 -0.30 21.58
C PRO A 96 -7.05 -0.22 22.02
N ARG A 97 -7.50 0.96 22.49
CA ARG A 97 -8.89 1.21 22.88
C ARG A 97 -9.78 1.66 21.69
N GLY A 98 -9.21 1.80 20.50
CA GLY A 98 -9.93 2.25 19.32
C GLY A 98 -10.02 3.77 19.15
N GLU A 99 -9.32 4.54 19.94
CA GLU A 99 -9.26 6.01 19.86
C GLU A 99 -8.13 6.47 18.94
N VAL A 100 -8.37 7.50 18.14
CA VAL A 100 -7.36 8.11 17.28
C VAL A 100 -6.84 9.37 17.94
N THR A 101 -5.53 9.41 18.25
CA THR A 101 -4.91 10.53 18.96
C THR A 101 -3.56 10.93 18.37
N LYS A 102 -3.19 12.21 18.55
CA LYS A 102 -1.85 12.71 18.20
C LYS A 102 -0.76 12.06 19.06
N GLY A 103 -1.05 11.72 20.31
CA GLY A 103 -0.14 11.00 21.18
C GLY A 103 0.22 9.62 20.64
N GLN A 104 -0.74 8.91 20.08
CA GLN A 104 -0.50 7.63 19.41
C GLN A 104 0.30 7.81 18.12
N ALA A 105 0.04 8.86 17.34
CA ALA A 105 0.82 9.19 16.17
C ALA A 105 2.31 9.42 16.50
N ARG A 106 2.59 10.16 17.57
CA ARG A 106 3.96 10.36 18.07
C ARG A 106 4.63 9.05 18.45
N LYS A 107 3.91 8.16 19.14
CA LYS A 107 4.43 6.83 19.52
C LYS A 107 4.78 5.99 18.29
N LEU A 108 3.95 6.03 17.27
CA LEU A 108 4.20 5.32 16.01
C LEU A 108 5.47 5.82 15.33
N ILE A 109 5.69 7.12 15.29
CA ILE A 109 6.90 7.73 14.72
C ILE A 109 8.14 7.37 15.53
N LYS A 110 8.08 7.48 16.84
CA LYS A 110 9.19 7.14 17.76
C LYS A 110 9.59 5.68 17.70
N SER A 111 8.64 4.78 17.42
CA SER A 111 8.88 3.34 17.28
C SER A 111 9.33 2.93 15.88
N ASN A 112 9.54 3.86 14.97
CA ASN A 112 9.84 3.61 13.56
C ASN A 112 8.78 2.73 12.85
N ALA A 113 7.54 2.82 13.27
CA ALA A 113 6.44 2.05 12.69
C ALA A 113 5.85 2.69 11.44
N VAL A 114 6.18 3.93 11.14
CA VAL A 114 5.63 4.71 10.02
C VAL A 114 6.68 4.97 8.97
N SER A 115 6.34 4.68 7.72
CA SER A 115 7.14 5.02 6.53
C SER A 115 6.28 5.83 5.57
N VAL A 116 6.89 6.78 4.87
CA VAL A 116 6.25 7.54 3.80
C VAL A 116 7.08 7.38 2.54
N ASN A 117 6.43 6.96 1.47
CA ASN A 117 7.08 6.72 0.17
C ASN A 117 8.30 5.77 0.26
N GLY A 118 8.25 4.80 1.16
CA GLY A 118 9.32 3.84 1.39
C GLY A 118 10.42 4.28 2.37
N GLU A 119 10.37 5.52 2.85
CA GLU A 119 11.34 6.05 3.82
C GLU A 119 10.74 6.08 5.22
N LYS A 120 11.46 5.58 6.20
CA LYS A 120 11.02 5.62 7.60
C LYS A 120 11.01 7.05 8.13
N ILE A 121 9.90 7.40 8.77
CA ILE A 121 9.73 8.70 9.40
C ILE A 121 10.11 8.58 10.88
N ASN A 122 11.04 9.42 11.31
CA ASN A 122 11.54 9.47 12.69
C ASN A 122 11.40 10.86 13.32
N SER A 123 10.79 11.80 12.61
CA SER A 123 10.52 13.16 13.10
C SER A 123 9.03 13.47 13.07
N GLU A 124 8.48 13.91 14.18
CA GLU A 124 7.09 14.34 14.28
C GLU A 124 6.79 15.67 13.55
N ASP A 125 7.83 16.40 13.20
CA ASP A 125 7.75 17.68 12.49
C ASP A 125 7.78 17.53 10.96
N THR A 126 7.75 16.29 10.46
CA THR A 126 7.76 16.01 9.02
C THR A 126 6.51 16.58 8.35
N LEU A 127 6.70 17.31 7.27
CA LEU A 127 5.62 17.87 6.45
C LEU A 127 5.50 17.09 5.13
N LEU A 128 4.28 16.77 4.77
CA LEU A 128 3.93 16.16 3.49
C LEU A 128 3.33 17.24 2.58
N GLY A 129 3.90 17.39 1.40
CA GLY A 129 3.44 18.40 0.44
C GLY A 129 3.79 18.00 -0.97
N LYS A 130 3.44 18.84 -1.94
CA LYS A 130 3.76 18.59 -3.36
C LYS A 130 5.26 18.46 -3.61
N HIS A 131 6.07 19.19 -2.86
CA HIS A 131 7.53 19.24 -3.02
C HIS A 131 8.23 17.91 -2.75
N ASN A 132 7.63 17.04 -1.94
CA ASN A 132 8.16 15.72 -1.60
C ASN A 132 7.19 14.57 -1.93
N ALA A 133 6.11 14.87 -2.65
CA ALA A 133 5.14 13.89 -3.11
C ALA A 133 5.65 13.14 -4.34
N MET A 134 5.23 11.88 -4.47
CA MET A 134 5.39 11.15 -5.73
C MET A 134 4.47 11.77 -6.79
N HIS A 135 5.04 12.08 -7.96
CA HIS A 135 4.32 12.73 -9.07
C HIS A 135 3.63 14.05 -8.64
N ASP A 136 4.23 14.78 -7.69
CA ASP A 136 3.72 16.04 -7.14
C ASP A 136 2.31 15.95 -6.51
N ARG A 137 1.86 14.75 -6.16
CA ARG A 137 0.48 14.53 -5.73
C ARG A 137 0.29 13.45 -4.68
N TYR A 138 1.10 12.39 -4.66
CA TYR A 138 0.83 11.19 -3.88
C TYR A 138 1.87 10.93 -2.81
N HIS A 139 1.39 10.53 -1.62
CA HIS A 139 2.20 9.95 -0.57
C HIS A 139 1.60 8.59 -0.18
N VAL A 140 2.42 7.56 -0.11
CA VAL A 140 2.01 6.26 0.41
C VAL A 140 2.57 6.13 1.83
N ILE A 141 1.67 6.10 2.80
CA ILE A 141 2.02 5.92 4.20
C ILE A 141 1.87 4.44 4.54
N ARG A 142 2.89 3.87 5.16
CA ARG A 142 2.87 2.50 5.66
C ARG A 142 3.04 2.51 7.17
N LYS A 143 2.12 1.81 7.86
CA LYS A 143 2.20 1.55 9.29
C LYS A 143 2.47 0.07 9.51
N GLY A 144 3.60 -0.24 10.15
CA GLY A 144 4.02 -1.64 10.30
C GLY A 144 4.34 -2.28 8.95
N LYS A 145 3.97 -3.54 8.78
CA LYS A 145 4.27 -4.32 7.57
C LYS A 145 3.08 -4.46 6.60
N LYS A 146 1.87 -4.25 7.08
CA LYS A 146 0.64 -4.61 6.36
C LYS A 146 -0.33 -3.47 6.10
N GLN A 147 -0.25 -2.37 6.84
CA GLN A 147 -1.18 -1.26 6.71
C GLN A 147 -0.61 -0.19 5.79
N HIS A 148 -1.34 0.14 4.74
CA HIS A 148 -1.01 1.18 3.79
C HIS A 148 -2.14 2.20 3.71
N HIS A 149 -1.78 3.45 3.52
CA HIS A 149 -2.73 4.54 3.31
C HIS A 149 -2.21 5.49 2.25
N LEU A 150 -3.07 5.87 1.32
CA LEU A 150 -2.73 6.81 0.26
C LEU A 150 -3.15 8.22 0.64
N VAL A 151 -2.25 9.18 0.49
CA VAL A 151 -2.54 10.60 0.64
C VAL A 151 -2.45 11.27 -0.72
N VAL A 152 -3.51 11.94 -1.11
CA VAL A 152 -3.60 12.66 -2.38
C VAL A 152 -3.64 14.16 -2.10
N ILE A 153 -2.65 14.89 -2.61
CA ILE A 153 -2.57 16.34 -2.47
C ILE A 153 -3.17 17.01 -3.72
N HIS A 154 -4.08 17.89 -3.49
CA HIS A 154 -4.75 18.65 -4.55
C HIS A 154 -4.15 20.00 -4.83
#